data_935d410ffbd0f59e17fc4d95c546dd32
#
_entry.id   935d410ffbd0f59e17fc4d95c546dd32
#
_cell.length_a   1.000
_cell.length_b   1.000
_cell.length_c   1.000
_cell.angle_alpha   90.00
_cell.angle_beta   90.00
_cell.angle_gamma   90.00
#
_symmetry.space_group_name_H-M   'P 1'
#
loop_
_entity.id
_entity.type
_entity.pdbx_description
1 polymer ?
#
loop_
_entity_poly.entity_id
_entity_poly.type
_entity_poly.pdbx_seq_one_letter_code
_entity_poly.pdbx_strand_id
1 'polypeptide(L)'
;SISVIVKMAKEKGILVKKTDDRKLSAMSGGASHQGVIAVGACAEYSTIEDILAVSEKKGRPPFIIICDEIEDPHNLGAIIRTAETSGADGVIIPKRRSAALNHTVFKTSAGAASYVPVARVANLPACIDELKEKGIWIYGTDGSGEDYASTDLTGPCALIVGSEGFGMGRL
;
A
#
# COMPACT_ATOMS: atom_id res chain seq x y z
N SER A 1 23.04 -17.13 -13.97
CA SER A 1 22.69 -18.56 -13.98
C SER A 1 22.00 -18.94 -12.67
N ILE A 2 21.19 -19.99 -12.67
CA ILE A 2 20.46 -20.49 -11.47
C ILE A 2 21.43 -20.81 -10.33
N SER A 3 22.64 -21.30 -10.62
CA SER A 3 23.65 -21.57 -9.60
C SER A 3 24.07 -20.35 -8.79
N VAL A 4 24.13 -19.18 -9.40
CA VAL A 4 24.41 -17.90 -8.71
C VAL A 4 23.27 -17.54 -7.77
N ILE A 5 22.02 -17.65 -8.22
CA ILE A 5 20.83 -17.38 -7.39
C ILE A 5 20.80 -18.30 -6.17
N VAL A 6 21.06 -19.60 -6.37
CA VAL A 6 21.11 -20.60 -5.29
C VAL A 6 22.22 -20.28 -4.30
N LYS A 7 23.41 -19.86 -4.76
CA LYS A 7 24.51 -19.45 -3.88
C LYS A 7 24.13 -18.23 -3.04
N MET A 8 23.62 -17.18 -3.67
CA MET A 8 23.19 -15.96 -2.97
C MET A 8 22.05 -16.23 -1.96
N ALA A 9 21.10 -17.09 -2.30
CA ALA A 9 20.02 -17.47 -1.40
C ALA A 9 20.56 -18.16 -0.15
N LYS A 10 21.51 -19.10 -0.32
CA LYS A 10 22.17 -19.79 0.81
C LYS A 10 22.96 -18.83 1.69
N GLU A 11 23.71 -17.91 1.11
CA GLU A 11 24.48 -16.88 1.84
C GLU A 11 23.56 -15.98 2.70
N LYS A 12 22.32 -15.75 2.25
CA LYS A 12 21.29 -14.97 2.96
C LYS A 12 20.38 -15.81 3.86
N GLY A 13 20.67 -17.10 4.07
CA GLY A 13 19.84 -17.98 4.89
C GLY A 13 18.46 -18.30 4.32
N ILE A 14 18.23 -18.05 3.02
CA ILE A 14 16.94 -18.30 2.36
C ILE A 14 16.83 -19.78 2.03
N LEU A 15 15.70 -20.40 2.43
CA LEU A 15 15.44 -21.81 2.15
C LEU A 15 15.29 -22.06 0.64
N VAL A 16 16.15 -22.89 0.08
CA VAL A 16 16.10 -23.31 -1.32
C VAL A 16 15.54 -24.74 -1.43
N LYS A 17 14.41 -24.88 -2.13
CA LYS A 17 13.82 -26.18 -2.47
C LYS A 17 14.00 -26.46 -3.95
N LYS A 18 14.55 -27.63 -4.29
CA LYS A 18 14.57 -28.12 -5.67
C LYS A 18 13.21 -28.73 -6.00
N THR A 19 12.71 -28.44 -7.19
CA THR A 19 11.45 -28.99 -7.70
C THR A 19 11.55 -29.17 -9.22
N ASP A 20 10.54 -29.81 -9.80
CA ASP A 20 10.42 -30.02 -11.23
C ASP A 20 9.77 -28.83 -11.95
N ASP A 21 9.92 -28.79 -13.28
CA ASP A 21 9.42 -27.72 -14.14
C ASP A 21 7.86 -27.63 -14.12
N ARG A 22 7.20 -28.78 -14.00
CA ARG A 22 5.71 -28.84 -13.96
C ARG A 22 5.17 -28.13 -12.72
N LYS A 23 5.83 -28.31 -11.58
CA LYS A 23 5.44 -27.64 -10.33
C LYS A 23 5.77 -26.14 -10.37
N LEU A 24 6.90 -25.75 -10.97
CA LEU A 24 7.22 -24.34 -11.20
C LEU A 24 6.17 -23.69 -12.11
N SER A 25 5.78 -24.32 -13.20
CA SER A 25 4.74 -23.82 -14.11
C SER A 25 3.40 -23.67 -13.43
N ALA A 26 3.01 -24.63 -12.57
CA ALA A 26 1.79 -24.51 -11.77
C ALA A 26 1.84 -23.33 -10.78
N MET A 27 2.99 -23.12 -10.12
CA MET A 27 3.18 -22.01 -9.17
C MET A 27 3.22 -20.65 -9.85
N SER A 28 3.72 -20.57 -11.10
CA SER A 28 3.79 -19.31 -11.85
C SER A 28 2.46 -18.92 -12.53
N GLY A 29 1.42 -19.76 -12.43
CA GLY A 29 0.17 -19.54 -13.15
C GLY A 29 0.34 -19.51 -14.68
N GLY A 30 1.33 -20.24 -15.22
CA GLY A 30 1.65 -20.27 -16.65
C GLY A 30 2.58 -19.14 -17.12
N ALA A 31 3.05 -18.27 -16.24
CA ALA A 31 4.06 -17.26 -16.59
C ALA A 31 5.45 -17.89 -16.73
N SER A 32 6.31 -17.28 -17.57
CA SER A 32 7.68 -17.75 -17.76
C SER A 32 8.50 -17.58 -16.48
N HIS A 33 8.88 -18.69 -15.84
CA HIS A 33 9.63 -18.71 -14.58
C HIS A 33 11.14 -18.90 -14.74
N GLN A 34 11.62 -19.20 -15.96
CA GLN A 34 13.06 -19.40 -16.27
C GLN A 34 13.78 -20.37 -15.30
N GLY A 35 13.06 -21.35 -14.75
CA GLY A 35 13.60 -22.37 -13.84
C GLY A 35 13.72 -21.93 -12.37
N VAL A 36 13.24 -20.76 -11.98
CA VAL A 36 13.28 -20.27 -10.58
C VAL A 36 12.00 -19.54 -10.23
N ILE A 37 11.48 -19.78 -9.00
CA ILE A 37 10.42 -18.99 -8.38
C ILE A 37 10.87 -18.64 -6.96
N ALA A 38 10.77 -17.37 -6.61
CA ALA A 38 10.92 -16.91 -5.24
C ALA A 38 9.53 -16.74 -4.60
N VAL A 39 9.34 -17.30 -3.41
CA VAL A 39 8.13 -17.11 -2.61
C VAL A 39 8.54 -16.31 -1.38
N GLY A 40 7.97 -15.15 -1.24
CA GLY A 40 8.24 -14.24 -0.12
C GLY A 40 7.00 -13.47 0.28
N ALA A 41 7.05 -12.79 1.43
CA ALA A 41 6.09 -11.74 1.72
C ALA A 41 6.25 -10.63 0.67
N CYS A 42 5.13 -10.15 0.13
CA CYS A 42 5.18 -9.11 -0.90
C CYS A 42 5.68 -7.78 -0.33
N ALA A 43 5.34 -7.45 0.92
CA ALA A 43 5.83 -6.32 1.71
C ALA A 43 5.56 -6.54 3.19
N GLU A 44 6.31 -5.84 4.02
CA GLU A 44 5.97 -5.61 5.41
C GLU A 44 5.07 -4.37 5.49
N TYR A 45 4.09 -4.39 6.40
CA TYR A 45 3.29 -3.21 6.69
C TYR A 45 4.08 -2.28 7.60
N SER A 46 3.97 -1.00 7.30
CA SER A 46 4.53 0.09 8.11
C SER A 46 3.58 0.44 9.27
N THR A 47 4.07 1.24 10.20
CA THR A 47 3.27 1.90 11.25
C THR A 47 2.84 3.29 10.80
N ILE A 48 1.96 3.94 11.57
CA ILE A 48 1.60 5.35 11.35
C ILE A 48 2.82 6.24 11.58
N GLU A 49 3.62 5.92 12.59
CA GLU A 49 4.86 6.62 12.91
C GLU A 49 5.87 6.56 11.75
N ASP A 50 5.98 5.43 11.07
CA ASP A 50 6.83 5.30 9.88
C ASP A 50 6.37 6.24 8.76
N ILE A 51 5.05 6.37 8.55
CA ILE A 51 4.47 7.30 7.57
C ILE A 51 4.80 8.75 7.95
N LEU A 52 4.59 9.13 9.20
CA LEU A 52 4.86 10.48 9.69
C LEU A 52 6.35 10.82 9.61
N ALA A 53 7.23 9.87 9.90
CA ALA A 53 8.68 10.04 9.77
C ALA A 53 9.13 10.35 8.33
N VAL A 54 8.35 9.97 7.30
CA VAL A 54 8.64 10.34 5.89
C VAL A 54 8.49 11.85 5.70
N SER A 55 7.39 12.45 6.19
CA SER A 55 7.15 13.89 6.08
C SER A 55 8.19 14.70 6.88
N GLU A 56 8.55 14.25 8.08
CA GLU A 56 9.58 14.86 8.90
C GLU A 56 10.93 14.91 8.17
N LYS A 57 11.35 13.79 7.57
CA LYS A 57 12.59 13.72 6.78
C LYS A 57 12.56 14.64 5.56
N LYS A 58 11.38 14.87 4.97
CA LYS A 58 11.19 15.78 3.84
C LYS A 58 11.07 17.24 4.26
N GLY A 59 10.95 17.54 5.57
CA GLY A 59 10.81 18.89 6.12
C GLY A 59 9.53 19.61 5.66
N ARG A 60 8.43 18.88 5.47
CA ARG A 60 7.13 19.42 5.03
C ARG A 60 5.96 18.81 5.80
N PRO A 61 4.78 19.46 5.81
CA PRO A 61 3.59 18.88 6.39
C PRO A 61 3.25 17.50 5.84
N PRO A 62 2.72 16.56 6.65
CA PRO A 62 2.33 15.24 6.19
C PRO A 62 1.16 15.29 5.21
N PHE A 63 1.24 14.46 4.17
CA PHE A 63 0.17 14.18 3.24
C PHE A 63 -0.08 12.68 3.18
N ILE A 64 -1.25 12.23 3.64
CA ILE A 64 -1.58 10.83 3.84
C ILE A 64 -2.83 10.45 3.03
N ILE A 65 -2.85 9.26 2.45
CA ILE A 65 -4.05 8.69 1.85
C ILE A 65 -4.62 7.63 2.79
N ILE A 66 -5.91 7.70 3.07
CA ILE A 66 -6.64 6.71 3.86
C ILE A 66 -7.62 6.01 2.92
N CYS A 67 -7.55 4.68 2.84
CA CYS A 67 -8.48 3.89 2.04
C CYS A 67 -9.56 3.31 2.95
N ASP A 68 -10.83 3.58 2.64
CA ASP A 68 -11.96 3.00 3.35
C ASP A 68 -12.69 2.01 2.45
N GLU A 69 -12.74 0.74 2.87
CA GLU A 69 -13.41 -0.37 2.17
C GLU A 69 -12.95 -0.57 0.70
N ILE A 70 -11.67 -0.36 0.41
CA ILE A 70 -11.09 -0.66 -0.92
C ILE A 70 -10.72 -2.15 -0.97
N GLU A 71 -11.65 -2.98 -1.41
CA GLU A 71 -11.50 -4.45 -1.41
C GLU A 71 -10.84 -5.00 -2.68
N ASP A 72 -10.92 -4.28 -3.80
CA ASP A 72 -10.27 -4.70 -5.03
C ASP A 72 -8.76 -4.38 -5.00
N PRO A 73 -7.88 -5.39 -5.16
CA PRO A 73 -6.43 -5.18 -5.22
C PRO A 73 -5.98 -4.33 -6.42
N HIS A 74 -6.76 -4.27 -7.51
CA HIS A 74 -6.45 -3.39 -8.64
C HIS A 74 -6.65 -1.92 -8.26
N ASN A 75 -7.74 -1.61 -7.55
CA ASN A 75 -8.02 -0.25 -7.07
C ASN A 75 -7.01 0.18 -6.01
N LEU A 76 -6.69 -0.69 -5.04
CA LEU A 76 -5.65 -0.39 -4.05
C LEU A 76 -4.30 -0.13 -4.72
N GLY A 77 -3.92 -0.93 -5.71
CA GLY A 77 -2.67 -0.71 -6.46
C GLY A 77 -2.66 0.61 -7.23
N ALA A 78 -3.77 0.98 -7.85
CA ALA A 78 -3.92 2.28 -8.54
C ALA A 78 -3.82 3.45 -7.57
N ILE A 79 -4.45 3.37 -6.39
CA ILE A 79 -4.37 4.39 -5.34
C ILE A 79 -2.93 4.53 -4.84
N ILE A 80 -2.23 3.43 -4.54
CA ILE A 80 -0.83 3.49 -4.09
C ILE A 80 0.08 4.12 -5.16
N ARG A 81 -0.14 3.81 -6.43
CA ARG A 81 0.60 4.43 -7.53
C ARG A 81 0.35 5.95 -7.61
N THR A 82 -0.91 6.36 -7.45
CA THR A 82 -1.27 7.79 -7.42
C THR A 82 -0.71 8.46 -6.17
N ALA A 83 -0.74 7.82 -5.02
CA ALA A 83 -0.15 8.33 -3.78
C ALA A 83 1.35 8.61 -3.95
N GLU A 84 2.09 7.69 -4.58
CA GLU A 84 3.51 7.89 -4.86
C GLU A 84 3.75 9.09 -5.77
N THR A 85 3.03 9.17 -6.89
CA THR A 85 3.22 10.27 -7.87
C THR A 85 2.73 11.62 -7.38
N SER A 86 1.75 11.66 -6.47
CA SER A 86 1.28 12.90 -5.80
C SER A 86 2.17 13.31 -4.62
N GLY A 87 3.15 12.49 -4.27
CA GLY A 87 4.07 12.75 -3.17
C GLY A 87 3.50 12.48 -1.78
N ALA A 88 2.44 11.67 -1.66
CA ALA A 88 1.94 11.25 -0.36
C ALA A 88 3.03 10.53 0.45
N ASP A 89 2.98 10.66 1.78
CA ASP A 89 3.96 10.09 2.68
C ASP A 89 3.64 8.64 3.06
N GLY A 90 2.39 8.22 2.84
CA GLY A 90 1.97 6.85 3.03
C GLY A 90 0.48 6.65 2.77
N VAL A 91 0.10 5.37 2.83
CA VAL A 91 -1.29 4.92 2.64
C VAL A 91 -1.71 4.13 3.89
N ILE A 92 -2.89 4.41 4.41
CA ILE A 92 -3.49 3.70 5.55
C ILE A 92 -4.65 2.86 5.04
N ILE A 93 -4.68 1.57 5.40
CA ILE A 93 -5.75 0.65 5.05
C ILE A 93 -6.31 -0.04 6.30
N PRO A 94 -7.60 -0.38 6.36
CA PRO A 94 -8.12 -1.19 7.46
C PRO A 94 -7.72 -2.66 7.34
N LYS A 95 -7.72 -3.40 8.47
CA LYS A 95 -7.45 -4.85 8.48
C LYS A 95 -8.59 -5.68 7.89
N ARG A 96 -9.81 -5.15 7.88
CA ARG A 96 -11.01 -5.80 7.36
C ARG A 96 -11.61 -4.96 6.25
N ARG A 97 -12.31 -5.59 5.31
CA ARG A 97 -12.92 -4.94 4.14
C ARG A 97 -11.91 -4.10 3.33
N SER A 98 -10.75 -4.68 3.12
CA SER A 98 -9.70 -4.04 2.34
C SER A 98 -8.82 -5.10 1.69
N ALA A 99 -8.36 -4.82 0.48
CA ALA A 99 -7.32 -5.60 -0.16
C ALA A 99 -6.04 -5.58 0.69
N ALA A 100 -5.36 -6.71 0.73
CA ALA A 100 -4.04 -6.81 1.35
C ALA A 100 -2.95 -6.56 0.30
N LEU A 101 -1.77 -6.14 0.75
CA LEU A 101 -0.59 -6.08 -0.11
C LEU A 101 -0.25 -7.50 -0.63
N ASN A 102 -0.50 -7.72 -1.91
CA ASN A 102 -0.28 -8.97 -2.60
C ASN A 102 0.34 -8.72 -3.99
N HIS A 103 0.67 -9.78 -4.71
CA HIS A 103 1.27 -9.69 -6.04
C HIS A 103 0.46 -8.79 -7.01
N THR A 104 -0.87 -8.83 -6.95
CA THR A 104 -1.73 -8.01 -7.82
C THR A 104 -1.55 -6.53 -7.50
N VAL A 105 -1.56 -6.14 -6.21
CA VAL A 105 -1.32 -4.75 -5.77
C VAL A 105 0.07 -4.28 -6.23
N PHE A 106 1.10 -5.11 -6.08
CA PHE A 106 2.46 -4.75 -6.55
C PHE A 106 2.52 -4.55 -8.06
N LYS A 107 1.84 -5.40 -8.82
CA LYS A 107 1.77 -5.30 -10.27
C LYS A 107 1.00 -4.05 -10.72
N THR A 108 -0.17 -3.80 -10.15
CA THR A 108 -1.05 -2.69 -10.54
C THR A 108 -0.56 -1.34 -10.05
N SER A 109 0.19 -1.32 -8.95
CA SER A 109 0.90 -0.11 -8.50
C SER A 109 2.16 0.21 -9.31
N ALA A 110 2.51 -0.60 -10.33
CA ALA A 110 3.76 -0.48 -11.08
C ALA A 110 5.02 -0.44 -10.18
N GLY A 111 4.97 -1.15 -9.05
CA GLY A 111 6.07 -1.20 -8.07
C GLY A 111 6.05 -0.12 -7.00
N ALA A 112 5.16 0.88 -7.06
CA ALA A 112 5.06 1.95 -6.08
C ALA A 112 4.85 1.42 -4.63
N ALA A 113 4.16 0.27 -4.49
CA ALA A 113 3.98 -0.39 -3.19
C ALA A 113 5.29 -0.85 -2.50
N SER A 114 6.42 -0.80 -3.18
CA SER A 114 7.75 -1.05 -2.59
C SER A 114 8.38 0.21 -1.97
N TYR A 115 7.85 1.38 -2.25
CA TYR A 115 8.41 2.68 -1.86
C TYR A 115 7.50 3.47 -0.95
N VAL A 116 6.19 3.39 -1.16
CA VAL A 116 5.18 4.06 -0.34
C VAL A 116 4.91 3.21 0.90
N PRO A 117 5.14 3.72 2.11
CA PRO A 117 4.75 3.04 3.34
C PRO A 117 3.25 2.77 3.38
N VAL A 118 2.85 1.55 3.69
CA VAL A 118 1.44 1.18 3.84
C VAL A 118 1.20 0.69 5.26
N ALA A 119 0.42 1.43 6.04
CA ALA A 119 0.03 1.03 7.39
C ALA A 119 -1.31 0.29 7.37
N ARG A 120 -1.43 -0.74 8.22
CA ARG A 120 -2.64 -1.56 8.30
C ARG A 120 -3.22 -1.50 9.70
N VAL A 121 -4.36 -0.81 9.85
CA VAL A 121 -4.97 -0.50 11.15
C VAL A 121 -6.17 -1.40 11.47
N ALA A 122 -6.37 -1.71 12.75
CA ALA A 122 -7.49 -2.54 13.20
C ALA A 122 -8.82 -1.77 13.24
N ASN A 123 -8.75 -0.47 13.55
CA ASN A 123 -9.89 0.44 13.73
C ASN A 123 -9.58 1.76 13.02
N LEU A 124 -10.25 2.00 11.89
CA LEU A 124 -10.02 3.19 11.08
C LEU A 124 -10.51 4.48 11.76
N PRO A 125 -11.71 4.52 12.39
CA PRO A 125 -12.12 5.68 13.18
C PRO A 125 -11.13 6.06 14.27
N ALA A 126 -10.63 5.12 15.07
CA ALA A 126 -9.65 5.41 16.10
C ALA A 126 -8.31 5.94 15.53
N CYS A 127 -7.89 5.43 14.37
CA CYS A 127 -6.74 5.94 13.65
C CYS A 127 -6.96 7.39 13.19
N ILE A 128 -8.14 7.71 12.68
CA ILE A 128 -8.52 9.06 12.26
C ILE A 128 -8.47 10.03 13.46
N ASP A 129 -9.00 9.62 14.61
CA ASP A 129 -8.95 10.44 15.82
C ASP A 129 -7.51 10.69 16.29
N GLU A 130 -6.65 9.67 16.25
CA GLU A 130 -5.22 9.81 16.53
C GLU A 130 -4.54 10.81 15.58
N LEU A 131 -4.83 10.77 14.29
CA LEU A 131 -4.30 11.72 13.32
C LEU A 131 -4.78 13.15 13.59
N LYS A 132 -6.07 13.34 13.97
CA LYS A 132 -6.61 14.65 14.38
C LYS A 132 -5.90 15.19 15.62
N GLU A 133 -5.64 14.37 16.63
CA GLU A 133 -4.88 14.76 17.83
C GLU A 133 -3.45 15.22 17.50
N LYS A 134 -2.87 14.68 16.42
CA LYS A 134 -1.56 15.11 15.88
C LYS A 134 -1.65 16.37 15.00
N GLY A 135 -2.83 16.99 14.88
CA GLY A 135 -3.06 18.22 14.10
C GLY A 135 -3.18 17.99 12.59
N ILE A 136 -3.49 16.77 12.15
CA ILE A 136 -3.70 16.44 10.75
C ILE A 136 -5.18 16.61 10.39
N TRP A 137 -5.47 17.46 9.41
CA TRP A 137 -6.81 17.65 8.88
C TRP A 137 -7.26 16.46 8.05
N ILE A 138 -8.50 16.01 8.27
CA ILE A 138 -9.06 14.85 7.59
C ILE A 138 -10.12 15.32 6.59
N TYR A 139 -9.90 15.00 5.33
CA TYR A 139 -10.81 15.32 4.22
C TYR A 139 -11.39 14.04 3.65
N GLY A 140 -12.68 13.95 3.54
CA GLY A 140 -13.37 12.86 2.87
C GLY A 140 -13.67 13.22 1.41
N THR A 141 -13.47 12.30 0.48
CA THR A 141 -13.83 12.49 -0.93
C THR A 141 -15.26 12.01 -1.17
N ASP A 142 -16.13 12.92 -1.60
CA ASP A 142 -17.54 12.63 -1.89
C ASP A 142 -17.97 13.40 -3.14
N GLY A 143 -18.79 12.77 -4.01
CA GLY A 143 -19.27 13.38 -5.25
C GLY A 143 -20.25 14.56 -5.03
N SER A 144 -20.80 14.70 -3.83
CA SER A 144 -21.68 15.81 -3.43
C SER A 144 -20.95 16.86 -2.58
N GLY A 145 -19.67 16.68 -2.33
CA GLY A 145 -18.84 17.58 -1.54
C GLY A 145 -18.49 18.89 -2.26
N GLU A 146 -17.73 19.72 -1.58
CA GLU A 146 -17.16 20.94 -2.18
C GLU A 146 -16.08 20.61 -3.22
N ASP A 147 -15.91 21.52 -4.19
CA ASP A 147 -14.85 21.36 -5.18
C ASP A 147 -13.48 21.41 -4.49
N TYR A 148 -12.66 20.37 -4.71
CA TYR A 148 -11.32 20.27 -4.14
C TYR A 148 -10.42 21.47 -4.49
N ALA A 149 -10.67 22.13 -5.62
CA ALA A 149 -9.91 23.32 -6.03
C ALA A 149 -10.18 24.53 -5.14
N SER A 150 -11.31 24.55 -4.40
CA SER A 150 -11.66 25.61 -3.43
C SER A 150 -11.25 25.24 -1.98
N THR A 151 -10.79 24.03 -1.75
CA THR A 151 -10.40 23.54 -0.42
C THR A 151 -8.91 23.81 -0.17
N ASP A 152 -8.58 24.39 0.99
CA ASP A 152 -7.18 24.58 1.39
C ASP A 152 -6.58 23.25 1.87
N LEU A 153 -5.73 22.65 1.04
CA LEU A 153 -5.02 21.41 1.30
C LEU A 153 -3.52 21.63 1.57
N THR A 154 -3.09 22.86 1.87
CA THR A 154 -1.66 23.20 2.00
C THR A 154 -1.02 22.79 3.31
N GLY A 155 -1.82 22.49 4.34
CA GLY A 155 -1.36 22.06 5.67
C GLY A 155 -1.21 20.55 5.80
N PRO A 156 -0.97 20.07 7.06
CA PRO A 156 -0.98 18.65 7.38
C PRO A 156 -2.35 18.05 7.05
N CYS A 157 -2.43 17.10 6.12
CA CYS A 157 -3.72 16.57 5.71
C CYS A 157 -3.70 15.07 5.38
N ALA A 158 -4.86 14.45 5.54
CA ALA A 158 -5.14 13.10 5.08
C ALA A 158 -6.43 13.11 4.24
N LEU A 159 -6.38 12.48 3.06
CA LEU A 159 -7.53 12.30 2.19
C LEU A 159 -8.09 10.89 2.35
N ILE A 160 -9.38 10.78 2.65
CA ILE A 160 -10.08 9.50 2.69
C ILE A 160 -10.69 9.22 1.32
N VAL A 161 -10.35 8.05 0.76
CA VAL A 161 -10.92 7.53 -0.48
C VAL A 161 -11.79 6.34 -0.12
N GLY A 162 -13.08 6.44 -0.44
CA GLY A 162 -14.07 5.38 -0.21
C GLY A 162 -14.20 4.41 -1.39
N SER A 163 -15.01 3.36 -1.20
CA SER A 163 -15.30 2.35 -2.23
C SER A 163 -16.08 2.93 -3.42
N GLU A 164 -15.87 2.36 -4.61
CA GLU A 164 -16.54 2.81 -5.85
C GLU A 164 -18.08 2.78 -5.79
N GLY A 165 -18.66 1.82 -5.06
CA GLY A 165 -20.11 1.62 -5.04
C GLY A 165 -20.83 2.33 -3.90
N PHE A 166 -20.18 2.47 -2.75
CA PHE A 166 -20.83 2.93 -1.51
C PHE A 166 -20.18 4.18 -0.93
N GLY A 167 -19.11 4.68 -1.56
CA GLY A 167 -18.36 5.82 -1.04
C GLY A 167 -17.66 5.50 0.28
N MET A 168 -17.57 6.50 1.15
CA MET A 168 -17.01 6.34 2.50
C MET A 168 -18.09 5.82 3.46
N GLY A 169 -17.67 4.95 4.39
CA GLY A 169 -18.49 4.55 5.52
C GLY A 169 -18.72 5.67 6.53
N ARG A 170 -19.47 5.39 7.59
CA ARG A 170 -19.55 6.30 8.74
C ARG A 170 -18.24 6.24 9.52
N LEU A 171 -17.39 7.19 9.28
CA LEU A 171 -16.08 7.36 9.93
C LEU A 171 -16.11 8.45 10.98
#